data_1f6883f679143d954bde055104f87060
#
_entry.id   1f6883f679143d954bde055104f87060
#
_cell.length_a   1.000
_cell.length_b   1.000
_cell.length_c   1.000
_cell.angle_alpha   90.00
_cell.angle_beta   90.00
_cell.angle_gamma   90.00
#
_symmetry.space_group_name_H-M   'P 1'
#
loop_
_entity.id
_entity.type
_entity.pdbx_description
1 polymer ?
#
loop_
_entity_poly.entity_id
_entity_poly.type
_entity_poly.pdbx_seq_one_letter_code
_entity_poly.pdbx_strand_id
1 'polypeptide(L)'
;DLIGRRKMFIIDMIAIGVVSILSMFSTEPLHLVLARFFIGFFVGADYPISTAMITEFTSKKYRAIAMGMVSASWYFGATAAAFVGFALFPLADGWKWMLGSAAIPCLILLIGRHDIPESPLWLRAKGRIEEARAVMDRVYGEDVDFNDEEQVGRTSMAQIFKGGYFKRVIYVGLLILCQVVPMYAIYTFGPDIMTAFGLGEGRDSILGEAAVSLFFLIGTFP
;
A
#
# COMPACT_ATOMS: atom_id res chain seq x y z
N ASP A 1 9.45 -12.72 4.63
CA ASP A 1 9.69 -13.71 5.70
C ASP A 1 11.16 -14.00 6.00
N LEU A 2 12.11 -13.70 5.08
CA LEU A 2 13.55 -13.94 5.34
C LEU A 2 14.16 -12.90 6.28
N ILE A 3 13.85 -11.63 6.11
CA ILE A 3 14.56 -10.49 6.74
C ILE A 3 13.78 -9.93 7.96
N GLY A 4 12.51 -10.22 8.09
CA GLY A 4 11.61 -9.60 9.07
C GLY A 4 10.70 -8.56 8.44
N ARG A 5 9.45 -8.50 8.91
CA ARG A 5 8.42 -7.64 8.30
C ARG A 5 8.66 -6.16 8.60
N ARG A 6 9.05 -5.84 9.83
CA ARG A 6 9.41 -4.48 10.24
C ARG A 6 10.56 -3.91 9.41
N LYS A 7 11.61 -4.71 9.19
CA LYS A 7 12.76 -4.27 8.39
C LYS A 7 12.37 -4.00 6.93
N MET A 8 11.57 -4.88 6.34
CA MET A 8 11.06 -4.67 4.98
C MET A 8 10.24 -3.39 4.88
N PHE A 9 9.35 -3.13 5.84
CA PHE A 9 8.59 -1.88 5.92
C PHE A 9 9.46 -0.62 5.88
N ILE A 10 10.56 -0.62 6.64
CA ILE A 10 11.48 0.52 6.69
C ILE A 10 12.21 0.67 5.35
N ILE A 11 12.72 -0.44 4.80
CA ILE A 11 13.43 -0.45 3.52
C ILE A 11 12.54 0.04 2.39
N ASP A 12 11.28 -0.42 2.32
CA ASP A 12 10.34 -0.04 1.28
C ASP A 12 10.04 1.47 1.32
N MET A 13 9.80 2.03 2.50
CA MET A 13 9.54 3.47 2.65
C MET A 13 10.74 4.34 2.26
N ILE A 14 11.95 3.92 2.68
CA ILE A 14 13.17 4.62 2.30
C ILE A 14 13.37 4.54 0.78
N ALA A 15 13.21 3.37 0.20
CA ALA A 15 13.40 3.16 -1.23
C ALA A 15 12.39 3.96 -2.06
N ILE A 16 11.11 3.94 -1.71
CA ILE A 16 10.07 4.73 -2.39
C ILE A 16 10.37 6.21 -2.28
N GLY A 17 10.72 6.70 -1.09
CA GLY A 17 11.06 8.12 -0.87
C GLY A 17 12.28 8.56 -1.68
N VAL A 18 13.35 7.77 -1.67
CA VAL A 18 14.57 8.05 -2.45
C VAL A 18 14.29 8.05 -3.95
N VAL A 19 13.60 7.04 -4.47
CA VAL A 19 13.28 6.96 -5.90
C VAL A 19 12.34 8.10 -6.31
N SER A 20 11.40 8.51 -5.43
CA SER A 20 10.54 9.68 -5.68
C SER A 20 11.35 10.98 -5.80
N ILE A 21 12.33 11.19 -4.93
CA ILE A 21 13.23 12.35 -5.02
C ILE A 21 14.09 12.27 -6.30
N LEU A 22 14.65 11.10 -6.61
CA LEU A 22 15.44 10.91 -7.83
C LEU A 22 14.62 11.17 -9.09
N SER A 23 13.32 10.86 -9.08
CA SER A 23 12.44 11.12 -10.22
C SER A 23 12.26 12.60 -10.55
N MET A 24 12.48 13.52 -9.59
CA MET A 24 12.48 14.97 -9.85
C MET A 24 13.60 15.40 -10.81
N PHE A 25 14.71 14.68 -10.81
CA PHE A 25 15.88 15.00 -11.64
C PHE A 25 15.83 14.30 -13.00
N SER A 26 14.71 13.70 -13.37
CA SER A 26 14.54 13.03 -14.65
C SER A 26 14.61 14.05 -15.79
N THR A 27 15.49 13.81 -16.74
CA THR A 27 15.67 14.62 -17.96
C THR A 27 15.13 13.90 -19.19
N GLU A 28 14.98 12.58 -19.12
CA GLU A 28 14.53 11.73 -20.22
C GLU A 28 13.36 10.85 -19.78
N PRO A 29 12.45 10.49 -20.71
CA PRO A 29 11.32 9.60 -20.40
C PRO A 29 11.73 8.25 -19.80
N LEU A 30 12.90 7.72 -20.22
CA LEU A 30 13.43 6.46 -19.70
C LEU A 30 13.69 6.51 -18.18
N HIS A 31 14.20 7.66 -17.68
CA HIS A 31 14.42 7.83 -16.23
C HIS A 31 13.11 7.72 -15.45
N LEU A 32 12.02 8.28 -15.99
CA LEU A 32 10.69 8.17 -15.38
C LEU A 32 10.16 6.74 -15.39
N VAL A 33 10.35 6.03 -16.52
CA VAL A 33 9.94 4.62 -16.63
C VAL A 33 10.67 3.77 -15.60
N LEU A 34 11.99 3.95 -15.46
CA LEU A 34 12.79 3.22 -14.47
C LEU A 34 12.37 3.58 -13.04
N ALA A 35 12.17 4.86 -12.74
CA ALA A 35 11.69 5.29 -11.43
C ALA A 35 10.32 4.66 -11.10
N ARG A 36 9.37 4.67 -12.03
CA ARG A 36 8.05 4.04 -11.87
C ARG A 36 8.15 2.53 -11.68
N PHE A 37 9.05 1.86 -12.40
CA PHE A 37 9.30 0.43 -12.21
C PHE A 37 9.76 0.13 -10.79
N PHE A 38 10.74 0.85 -10.26
CA PHE A 38 11.24 0.63 -8.89
C PHE A 38 10.20 1.00 -7.83
N ILE A 39 9.48 2.11 -7.99
CA ILE A 39 8.38 2.46 -7.07
C ILE A 39 7.33 1.35 -7.06
N GLY A 40 6.91 0.86 -8.24
CA GLY A 40 5.93 -0.23 -8.34
C GLY A 40 6.43 -1.53 -7.70
N PHE A 41 7.71 -1.84 -7.83
CA PHE A 41 8.32 -3.01 -7.20
C PHE A 41 8.23 -2.94 -5.66
N PHE A 42 8.60 -1.81 -5.06
CA PHE A 42 8.55 -1.63 -3.60
C PHE A 42 7.10 -1.54 -3.09
N VAL A 43 6.22 -0.81 -3.76
CA VAL A 43 4.78 -0.76 -3.41
C VAL A 43 4.15 -2.15 -3.49
N GLY A 44 4.53 -2.95 -4.50
CA GLY A 44 4.07 -4.33 -4.64
C GLY A 44 4.51 -5.25 -3.51
N ALA A 45 5.67 -4.97 -2.90
CA ALA A 45 6.16 -5.69 -1.72
C ALA A 45 5.50 -5.18 -0.42
N ASP A 46 5.29 -3.87 -0.27
CA ASP A 46 4.71 -3.26 0.93
C ASP A 46 3.26 -3.71 1.20
N TYR A 47 2.43 -3.79 0.17
CA TYR A 47 1.00 -4.09 0.32
C TYR A 47 0.70 -5.43 1.03
N PRO A 48 1.26 -6.59 0.62
CA PRO A 48 1.03 -7.86 1.30
C PRO A 48 1.64 -7.88 2.71
N ILE A 49 2.75 -7.19 2.95
CA ILE A 49 3.38 -7.11 4.27
C ILE A 49 2.50 -6.30 5.22
N SER A 50 2.00 -5.13 4.77
CA SER A 50 1.10 -4.25 5.52
C SER A 50 -0.18 -4.98 5.91
N THR A 51 -0.84 -5.63 4.96
CA THR A 51 -2.09 -6.36 5.20
C THR A 51 -1.91 -7.55 6.13
N ALA A 52 -0.79 -8.28 6.01
CA ALA A 52 -0.46 -9.37 6.91
C ALA A 52 -0.25 -8.85 8.34
N MET A 53 0.54 -7.78 8.53
CA MET A 53 0.75 -7.19 9.86
C MET A 53 -0.55 -6.68 10.49
N ILE A 54 -1.38 -5.98 9.73
CA ILE A 54 -2.68 -5.50 10.23
C ILE A 54 -3.55 -6.67 10.69
N THR A 55 -3.59 -7.77 9.92
CA THR A 55 -4.39 -8.94 10.30
C THR A 55 -3.83 -9.67 11.52
N GLU A 56 -2.53 -9.61 11.75
CA GLU A 56 -1.88 -10.21 12.91
C GLU A 56 -2.07 -9.37 14.19
N PHE A 57 -1.99 -8.05 14.06
CA PHE A 57 -2.19 -7.12 15.17
C PHE A 57 -3.65 -6.74 15.42
N THR A 58 -4.60 -7.30 14.68
CA THR A 58 -6.02 -7.00 14.86
C THR A 58 -6.79 -8.24 15.29
N SER A 59 -7.56 -8.11 16.36
CA SER A 59 -8.41 -9.20 16.85
C SER A 59 -9.44 -9.62 15.78
N LYS A 60 -9.86 -10.89 15.78
CA LYS A 60 -10.78 -11.45 14.79
C LYS A 60 -12.06 -10.62 14.61
N LYS A 61 -12.56 -10.00 15.69
CA LYS A 61 -13.77 -9.17 15.70
C LYS A 61 -13.63 -7.90 14.86
N TYR A 62 -12.46 -7.26 14.85
CA TYR A 62 -12.23 -5.97 14.20
C TYR A 62 -11.46 -6.08 12.88
N ARG A 63 -11.05 -7.28 12.47
CA ARG A 63 -10.22 -7.51 11.29
C ARG A 63 -10.86 -7.00 9.99
N ALA A 64 -12.17 -7.21 9.82
CA ALA A 64 -12.89 -6.72 8.64
C ALA A 64 -12.88 -5.18 8.56
N ILE A 65 -13.11 -4.51 9.71
CA ILE A 65 -13.07 -3.04 9.80
C ILE A 65 -11.66 -2.54 9.49
N ALA A 66 -10.62 -3.15 10.07
CA ALA A 66 -9.24 -2.77 9.82
C ALA A 66 -8.86 -2.89 8.34
N MET A 67 -9.29 -3.95 7.67
CA MET A 67 -9.07 -4.12 6.23
C MET A 67 -9.85 -3.10 5.40
N GLY A 68 -11.08 -2.76 5.80
CA GLY A 68 -11.83 -1.65 5.19
C GLY A 68 -11.12 -0.31 5.31
N MET A 69 -10.51 -0.02 6.46
CA MET A 69 -9.71 1.18 6.68
C MET A 69 -8.46 1.25 5.79
N VAL A 70 -7.83 0.10 5.48
CA VAL A 70 -6.73 0.05 4.50
C VAL A 70 -7.22 0.51 3.12
N SER A 71 -8.38 0.03 2.69
CA SER A 71 -8.97 0.45 1.42
C SER A 71 -9.34 1.94 1.42
N ALA A 72 -9.92 2.44 2.51
CA ALA A 72 -10.23 3.86 2.68
C ALA A 72 -8.96 4.73 2.65
N SER A 73 -7.87 4.28 3.24
CA SER A 73 -6.58 4.98 3.23
C SER A 73 -6.01 5.16 1.82
N TRP A 74 -6.25 4.20 0.92
CA TRP A 74 -5.88 4.32 -0.48
C TRP A 74 -6.58 5.53 -1.14
N TYR A 75 -7.90 5.63 -1.01
CA TYR A 75 -8.65 6.75 -1.60
C TYR A 75 -8.35 8.08 -0.93
N PHE A 76 -8.08 8.08 0.38
CA PHE A 76 -7.58 9.26 1.07
C PHE A 76 -6.25 9.74 0.48
N GLY A 77 -5.31 8.82 0.26
CA GLY A 77 -4.02 9.11 -0.38
C GLY A 77 -4.18 9.65 -1.82
N ALA A 78 -5.08 9.03 -2.62
CA ALA A 78 -5.36 9.48 -3.98
C ALA A 78 -5.96 10.89 -4.00
N THR A 79 -6.92 11.18 -3.12
CA THR A 79 -7.51 12.50 -2.97
C THR A 79 -6.46 13.54 -2.57
N ALA A 80 -5.62 13.23 -1.57
CA ALA A 80 -4.54 14.12 -1.15
C ALA A 80 -3.54 14.39 -2.29
N ALA A 81 -3.16 13.35 -3.05
CA ALA A 81 -2.26 13.48 -4.19
C ALA A 81 -2.86 14.38 -5.30
N ALA A 82 -4.16 14.29 -5.57
CA ALA A 82 -4.84 15.14 -6.53
C ALA A 82 -4.81 16.62 -6.08
N PHE A 83 -5.05 16.91 -4.80
CA PHE A 83 -4.93 18.28 -4.27
C PHE A 83 -3.51 18.82 -4.34
N VAL A 84 -2.50 18.00 -4.05
CA VAL A 84 -1.08 18.38 -4.21
C VAL A 84 -0.79 18.65 -5.69
N GLY A 85 -1.27 17.81 -6.60
CA GLY A 85 -1.18 18.02 -8.04
C GLY A 85 -1.79 19.34 -8.48
N PHE A 86 -3.01 19.63 -8.02
CA PHE A 86 -3.71 20.89 -8.31
C PHE A 86 -2.94 22.12 -7.80
N ALA A 87 -2.36 22.05 -6.61
CA ALA A 87 -1.58 23.16 -6.03
C ALA A 87 -0.25 23.38 -6.77
N LEU A 88 0.42 22.31 -7.20
CA LEU A 88 1.73 22.38 -7.85
C LEU A 88 1.64 22.58 -9.37
N PHE A 89 0.48 22.37 -9.98
CA PHE A 89 0.29 22.48 -11.43
C PHE A 89 0.74 23.82 -12.02
N PRO A 90 0.46 25.01 -11.41
CA PRO A 90 0.84 26.30 -11.99
C PRO A 90 2.33 26.62 -11.84
N LEU A 91 3.12 25.82 -11.13
CA LEU A 91 4.54 26.06 -10.94
C LEU A 91 5.34 25.70 -12.19
N ALA A 92 6.40 26.46 -12.49
CA ALA A 92 7.40 26.06 -13.46
C ALA A 92 7.98 24.68 -13.05
N ASP A 93 8.02 23.74 -13.99
CA ASP A 93 8.39 22.34 -13.69
C ASP A 93 7.54 21.66 -12.58
N GLY A 94 6.26 22.05 -12.42
CA GLY A 94 5.36 21.54 -11.39
C GLY A 94 5.29 20.01 -11.32
N TRP A 95 5.39 19.33 -12.47
CA TRP A 95 5.41 17.86 -12.52
C TRP A 95 6.58 17.23 -11.74
N LYS A 96 7.75 17.88 -11.71
CA LYS A 96 8.90 17.41 -10.92
C LYS A 96 8.60 17.47 -9.43
N TRP A 97 8.00 18.58 -8.99
CA TRP A 97 7.58 18.76 -7.60
C TRP A 97 6.47 17.79 -7.20
N MET A 98 5.53 17.48 -8.12
CA MET A 98 4.50 16.47 -7.88
C MET A 98 5.12 15.10 -7.61
N LEU A 99 6.11 14.68 -8.41
CA LEU A 99 6.82 13.42 -8.22
C LEU A 99 7.58 13.37 -6.89
N GLY A 100 8.32 14.42 -6.57
CA GLY A 100 9.11 14.51 -5.35
C GLY A 100 8.28 14.66 -4.10
N SER A 101 7.07 15.23 -4.18
CA SER A 101 6.19 15.42 -3.03
C SER A 101 5.82 14.11 -2.32
N ALA A 102 5.85 12.98 -3.03
CA ALA A 102 5.62 11.67 -2.44
C ALA A 102 6.67 11.27 -1.38
N ALA A 103 7.84 11.92 -1.36
CA ALA A 103 8.83 11.71 -0.30
C ALA A 103 8.35 12.20 1.08
N ILE A 104 7.48 13.22 1.11
CA ILE A 104 6.95 13.78 2.37
C ILE A 104 6.12 12.74 3.14
N PRO A 105 5.07 12.13 2.58
CA PRO A 105 4.33 11.08 3.28
C PRO A 105 5.20 9.86 3.59
N CYS A 106 6.17 9.50 2.73
CA CYS A 106 7.11 8.43 3.03
C CYS A 106 7.93 8.73 4.30
N LEU A 107 8.40 9.96 4.47
CA LEU A 107 9.13 10.38 5.67
C LEU A 107 8.25 10.35 6.92
N ILE A 108 7.01 10.85 6.82
CA ILE A 108 6.05 10.83 7.93
C ILE A 108 5.76 9.38 8.35
N LEU A 109 5.51 8.51 7.38
CA LEU A 109 5.26 7.08 7.65
C LEU A 109 6.50 6.38 8.19
N LEU A 110 7.70 6.73 7.74
CA LEU A 110 8.95 6.17 8.26
C LEU A 110 9.11 6.48 9.75
N ILE A 111 8.81 7.72 10.16
CA ILE A 111 8.83 8.12 11.58
C ILE A 111 7.76 7.34 12.35
N GLY A 112 6.53 7.25 11.85
CA GLY A 112 5.44 6.53 12.51
C GLY A 112 5.68 5.01 12.60
N ARG A 113 6.40 4.42 11.66
CA ARG A 113 6.73 2.98 11.65
C ARG A 113 7.91 2.61 12.55
N HIS A 114 8.67 3.60 13.05
CA HIS A 114 9.84 3.33 13.89
C HIS A 114 9.49 2.53 15.16
N ASP A 115 8.34 2.79 15.76
CA ASP A 115 7.91 2.17 17.01
C ASP A 115 7.05 0.90 16.83
N ILE A 116 6.75 0.53 15.58
CA ILE A 116 6.00 -0.69 15.30
C ILE A 116 6.88 -1.92 15.61
N PRO A 117 6.43 -2.83 16.49
CA PRO A 117 7.17 -4.04 16.81
C PRO A 117 7.20 -5.01 15.62
N GLU A 118 8.10 -5.99 15.68
CA GLU A 118 8.15 -7.07 14.68
C GLU A 118 6.92 -7.98 14.81
N SER A 119 6.54 -8.64 13.72
CA SER A 119 5.41 -9.57 13.69
C SER A 119 5.57 -10.72 14.69
N PRO A 120 4.60 -10.95 15.59
CA PRO A 120 4.64 -12.08 16.53
C PRO A 120 4.71 -13.43 15.82
N LEU A 121 3.97 -13.60 14.72
CA LEU A 121 3.98 -14.84 13.93
C LEU A 121 5.33 -15.07 13.26
N TRP A 122 5.98 -14.01 12.77
CA TRP A 122 7.32 -14.10 12.20
C TRP A 122 8.35 -14.48 13.29
N LEU A 123 8.29 -13.87 14.48
CA LEU A 123 9.17 -14.18 15.60
C LEU A 123 9.01 -15.65 16.01
N ARG A 124 7.79 -16.17 16.11
CA ARG A 124 7.52 -17.60 16.37
C ARG A 124 8.12 -18.50 15.30
N ALA A 125 7.91 -18.17 14.03
CA ALA A 125 8.46 -18.95 12.91
C ALA A 125 10.01 -19.02 12.91
N LYS A 126 10.66 -18.03 13.54
CA LYS A 126 12.12 -17.98 13.75
C LYS A 126 12.57 -18.62 15.08
N GLY A 127 11.66 -19.16 15.89
CA GLY A 127 11.96 -19.75 17.20
C GLY A 127 12.20 -18.74 18.32
N ARG A 128 11.91 -17.43 18.10
CA ARG A 128 12.08 -16.33 19.07
C ARG A 128 10.79 -16.16 19.90
N ILE A 129 10.43 -17.20 20.65
CA ILE A 129 9.12 -17.29 21.33
C ILE A 129 8.96 -16.23 22.42
N GLU A 130 10.01 -16.00 23.22
CA GLU A 130 9.99 -14.99 24.29
C GLU A 130 9.72 -13.59 23.78
N GLU A 131 10.34 -13.23 22.65
CA GLU A 131 10.12 -11.93 22.02
C GLU A 131 8.72 -11.83 21.39
N ALA A 132 8.21 -12.92 20.82
CA ALA A 132 6.85 -12.95 20.30
C ALA A 132 5.83 -12.71 21.42
N ARG A 133 6.05 -13.34 22.59
CA ARG A 133 5.20 -13.13 23.78
C ARG A 133 5.29 -11.70 24.27
N ALA A 134 6.50 -11.14 24.42
CA ALA A 134 6.68 -9.75 24.84
C ALA A 134 5.98 -8.73 23.90
N VAL A 135 5.96 -9.00 22.60
CA VAL A 135 5.21 -8.16 21.64
C VAL A 135 3.72 -8.28 21.84
N MET A 136 3.20 -9.49 22.07
CA MET A 136 1.77 -9.71 22.32
C MET A 136 1.32 -9.05 23.61
N ASP A 137 2.07 -9.22 24.71
CA ASP A 137 1.79 -8.59 26.01
C ASP A 137 1.78 -7.05 25.89
N ARG A 138 2.70 -6.49 25.11
CA ARG A 138 2.76 -5.05 24.84
C ARG A 138 1.54 -4.52 24.07
N VAL A 139 1.02 -5.31 23.12
CA VAL A 139 -0.05 -4.87 22.19
C VAL A 139 -1.44 -5.17 22.76
N TYR A 140 -1.61 -6.32 23.42
CA TYR A 140 -2.92 -6.79 23.86
C TYR A 140 -3.09 -6.84 25.39
N GLY A 141 -2.01 -6.66 26.16
CA GLY A 141 -2.02 -6.85 27.62
C GLY A 141 -1.80 -8.32 28.03
N GLU A 142 -1.65 -8.53 29.34
CA GLU A 142 -1.22 -9.82 29.92
C GLU A 142 -2.25 -10.97 29.82
N ASP A 143 -3.48 -10.71 29.36
CA ASP A 143 -4.59 -11.69 29.35
C ASP A 143 -4.80 -12.43 28.00
N VAL A 144 -3.86 -12.34 27.05
CA VAL A 144 -4.00 -13.06 25.80
C VAL A 144 -3.38 -14.44 25.93
N ASP A 145 -4.26 -15.43 25.98
CA ASP A 145 -3.88 -16.85 25.90
C ASP A 145 -3.17 -17.09 24.56
N PHE A 146 -1.85 -17.13 24.61
CA PHE A 146 -1.00 -17.42 23.48
C PHE A 146 -1.09 -18.92 23.19
N ASN A 147 -2.19 -19.32 22.52
CA ASN A 147 -2.43 -20.70 22.22
C ASN A 147 -1.29 -21.21 21.32
N ASP A 148 -0.40 -21.99 21.89
CA ASP A 148 0.80 -22.56 21.24
C ASP A 148 0.44 -23.53 20.08
N GLU A 149 -0.84 -23.84 19.90
CA GLU A 149 -1.31 -24.90 19.01
C GLU A 149 -1.49 -24.50 17.54
N GLU A 150 -1.57 -23.22 17.18
CA GLU A 150 -1.51 -22.84 15.78
C GLU A 150 -0.06 -22.92 15.26
N GLN A 151 0.41 -24.12 15.05
CA GLN A 151 1.62 -24.36 14.28
C GLN A 151 1.46 -23.74 12.90
N VAL A 152 2.16 -22.62 12.67
CA VAL A 152 2.31 -22.05 11.33
C VAL A 152 3.10 -23.07 10.51
N GLY A 153 2.40 -24.02 9.91
CA GLY A 153 3.00 -25.02 9.04
C GLY A 153 3.83 -24.32 7.96
N ARG A 154 5.06 -24.75 7.76
CA ARG A 154 5.90 -24.28 6.65
C ARG A 154 5.22 -24.61 5.35
N THR A 155 4.48 -23.65 4.79
CA THR A 155 3.81 -23.81 3.49
C THR A 155 4.84 -23.59 2.40
N SER A 156 5.06 -24.58 1.55
CA SER A 156 5.92 -24.46 0.38
C SER A 156 5.13 -23.80 -0.76
N MET A 157 5.76 -22.88 -1.51
CA MET A 157 5.18 -22.30 -2.74
C MET A 157 4.68 -23.39 -3.71
N ALA A 158 5.31 -24.55 -3.73
CA ALA A 158 4.88 -25.69 -4.53
C ALA A 158 3.49 -26.25 -4.15
N GLN A 159 3.01 -25.99 -2.94
CA GLN A 159 1.67 -26.41 -2.51
C GLN A 159 0.55 -25.64 -3.20
N ILE A 160 0.80 -24.41 -3.66
CA ILE A 160 -0.15 -23.60 -4.41
C ILE A 160 -0.57 -24.31 -5.70
N PHE A 161 0.35 -25.06 -6.31
CA PHE A 161 0.12 -25.80 -7.55
C PHE A 161 -0.49 -27.19 -7.34
N LYS A 162 -0.68 -27.64 -6.09
CA LYS A 162 -1.23 -28.94 -5.74
C LYS A 162 -2.66 -28.83 -5.18
N GLY A 163 -3.46 -29.86 -5.36
CA GLY A 163 -4.70 -30.07 -4.60
C GLY A 163 -5.84 -29.08 -4.83
N GLY A 164 -6.00 -28.54 -6.03
CA GLY A 164 -7.15 -27.65 -6.34
C GLY A 164 -6.99 -26.21 -5.86
N TYR A 165 -5.93 -25.87 -5.13
CA TYR A 165 -5.62 -24.50 -4.73
C TYR A 165 -5.34 -23.61 -5.95
N PHE A 166 -4.72 -24.15 -6.99
CA PHE A 166 -4.41 -23.43 -8.23
C PHE A 166 -5.66 -22.82 -8.89
N LYS A 167 -6.75 -23.58 -8.97
CA LYS A 167 -8.02 -23.08 -9.52
C LYS A 167 -8.58 -21.92 -8.69
N ARG A 168 -8.47 -22.00 -7.36
CA ARG A 168 -8.91 -20.92 -6.45
C ARG A 168 -8.07 -19.67 -6.61
N VAL A 169 -6.75 -19.83 -6.74
CA VAL A 169 -5.82 -18.72 -6.96
C VAL A 169 -6.11 -18.02 -8.29
N ILE A 170 -6.33 -18.79 -9.38
CA ILE A 170 -6.71 -18.22 -10.68
C ILE A 170 -8.05 -17.50 -10.58
N TYR A 171 -9.07 -18.11 -9.95
CA TYR A 171 -10.39 -17.50 -9.83
C TYR A 171 -10.32 -16.15 -9.06
N VAL A 172 -9.67 -16.13 -7.91
CA VAL A 172 -9.48 -14.91 -7.12
C VAL A 172 -8.63 -13.89 -7.89
N GLY A 173 -7.57 -14.35 -8.58
CA GLY A 173 -6.73 -13.47 -9.41
C GLY A 173 -7.52 -12.81 -10.53
N LEU A 174 -8.39 -13.56 -11.23
CA LEU A 174 -9.26 -13.01 -12.27
C LEU A 174 -10.28 -12.00 -11.71
N LEU A 175 -10.87 -12.28 -10.55
CA LEU A 175 -11.78 -11.32 -9.90
C LEU A 175 -11.07 -10.01 -9.56
N ILE A 176 -9.86 -10.10 -8.97
CA ILE A 176 -9.05 -8.92 -8.66
C ILE A 176 -8.67 -8.17 -9.95
N LEU A 177 -8.29 -8.88 -11.01
CA LEU A 177 -7.97 -8.29 -12.30
C LEU A 177 -9.16 -7.51 -12.90
N CYS A 178 -10.36 -8.10 -12.87
CA CYS A 178 -11.59 -7.46 -13.33
C CYS A 178 -11.93 -6.19 -12.52
N GLN A 179 -11.55 -6.12 -11.26
CA GLN A 179 -11.75 -4.94 -10.42
C GLN A 179 -10.67 -3.88 -10.63
N VAL A 180 -9.40 -4.30 -10.64
CA VAL A 180 -8.24 -3.41 -10.64
C VAL A 180 -8.03 -2.75 -12.00
N VAL A 181 -8.20 -3.48 -13.11
CA VAL A 181 -7.96 -2.95 -14.45
C VAL A 181 -8.84 -1.73 -14.77
N PRO A 182 -10.19 -1.77 -14.60
CA PRO A 182 -11.02 -0.59 -14.84
C PRO A 182 -10.69 0.57 -13.91
N MET A 183 -10.41 0.28 -12.63
CA MET A 183 -10.06 1.30 -11.65
C MET A 183 -8.78 2.06 -12.05
N TYR A 184 -7.72 1.33 -12.38
CA TYR A 184 -6.47 1.96 -12.82
C TYR A 184 -6.60 2.65 -14.18
N ALA A 185 -7.45 2.15 -15.09
CA ALA A 185 -7.73 2.83 -16.35
C ALA A 185 -8.36 4.21 -16.09
N ILE A 186 -9.32 4.31 -15.16
CA ILE A 186 -9.92 5.60 -14.77
C ILE A 186 -8.87 6.53 -14.17
N TYR A 187 -8.00 6.04 -13.26
CA TYR A 187 -6.95 6.87 -12.66
C TYR A 187 -5.88 7.30 -13.66
N THR A 188 -5.54 6.45 -14.64
CA THR A 188 -4.50 6.77 -15.64
C THR A 188 -5.00 7.74 -16.71
N PHE A 189 -6.22 7.52 -17.18
CA PHE A 189 -6.84 8.31 -18.27
C PHE A 189 -7.89 9.28 -17.76
N GLY A 190 -8.00 9.50 -16.46
CA GLY A 190 -8.99 10.38 -15.84
C GLY A 190 -9.00 11.78 -16.42
N PRO A 191 -7.85 12.47 -16.53
CA PRO A 191 -7.79 13.80 -17.14
C PRO A 191 -8.28 13.81 -18.61
N ASP A 192 -7.89 12.80 -19.40
CA ASP A 192 -8.31 12.69 -20.81
C ASP A 192 -9.81 12.43 -20.93
N ILE A 193 -10.34 11.58 -20.04
CA ILE A 193 -11.79 11.30 -19.97
C ILE A 193 -12.55 12.58 -19.60
N MET A 194 -12.10 13.33 -18.59
CA MET A 194 -12.74 14.59 -18.17
C MET A 194 -12.75 15.61 -19.31
N THR A 195 -11.64 15.72 -20.03
CA THR A 195 -11.53 16.60 -21.21
C THR A 195 -12.50 16.17 -22.32
N ALA A 196 -12.63 14.86 -22.59
CA ALA A 196 -13.56 14.34 -23.59
C ALA A 196 -15.03 14.60 -23.24
N PHE A 197 -15.37 14.67 -21.95
CA PHE A 197 -16.70 15.06 -21.47
C PHE A 197 -16.91 16.59 -21.38
N GLY A 198 -15.91 17.39 -21.77
CA GLY A 198 -15.99 18.86 -21.69
C GLY A 198 -15.93 19.42 -20.26
N LEU A 199 -15.43 18.65 -19.31
CA LEU A 199 -15.35 19.03 -17.90
C LEU A 199 -14.05 19.80 -17.56
N GLY A 200 -13.45 20.45 -18.55
CA GLY A 200 -12.25 21.28 -18.39
C GLY A 200 -10.98 20.62 -18.87
N GLU A 201 -9.95 21.46 -19.05
CA GLU A 201 -8.60 21.05 -19.47
C GLU A 201 -7.59 21.42 -18.39
N GLY A 202 -6.48 20.68 -18.33
CA GLY A 202 -5.36 21.00 -17.46
C GLY A 202 -5.71 20.96 -15.96
N ARG A 203 -5.74 22.12 -15.30
CA ARG A 203 -5.97 22.23 -13.85
C ARG A 203 -7.36 21.77 -13.41
N ASP A 204 -8.37 22.03 -14.22
CA ASP A 204 -9.77 21.71 -13.88
C ASP A 204 -10.03 20.19 -13.97
N SER A 205 -9.33 19.49 -14.87
CA SER A 205 -9.39 18.02 -14.96
C SER A 205 -8.85 17.34 -13.70
N ILE A 206 -7.82 17.92 -13.05
CA ILE A 206 -7.29 17.43 -11.77
C ILE A 206 -8.31 17.55 -10.65
N LEU A 207 -9.11 18.63 -10.62
CA LEU A 207 -10.21 18.75 -9.66
C LEU A 207 -11.30 17.71 -9.90
N GLY A 208 -11.59 17.38 -11.15
CA GLY A 208 -12.50 16.29 -11.50
C GLY A 208 -12.04 14.95 -10.95
N GLU A 209 -10.75 14.64 -11.09
CA GLU A 209 -10.14 13.42 -10.52
C GLU A 209 -10.16 13.43 -8.98
N ALA A 210 -9.89 14.57 -8.36
CA ALA A 210 -10.02 14.73 -6.91
C ALA A 210 -11.46 14.47 -6.43
N ALA A 211 -12.46 14.96 -7.15
CA ALA A 211 -13.87 14.71 -6.84
C ALA A 211 -14.22 13.21 -6.96
N VAL A 212 -13.80 12.53 -8.02
CA VAL A 212 -13.98 11.08 -8.19
C VAL A 212 -13.34 10.31 -7.04
N SER A 213 -12.11 10.63 -6.66
CA SER A 213 -11.41 9.99 -5.53
C SER A 213 -12.14 10.23 -4.21
N LEU A 214 -12.69 11.41 -4.00
CA LEU A 214 -13.48 11.76 -2.82
C LEU A 214 -14.79 10.95 -2.76
N PHE A 215 -15.50 10.78 -3.88
CA PHE A 215 -16.69 9.93 -3.93
C PHE A 215 -16.36 8.47 -3.61
N PHE A 216 -15.28 7.94 -4.13
CA PHE A 216 -14.82 6.60 -3.76
C PHE A 216 -14.46 6.51 -2.27
N LEU A 217 -13.82 7.53 -1.70
CA LEU A 217 -13.52 7.58 -0.27
C LEU A 217 -14.81 7.51 0.56
N ILE A 218 -15.80 8.33 0.23
CA ILE A 218 -17.10 8.34 0.93
C ILE A 218 -17.81 6.97 0.80
N GLY A 219 -17.80 6.39 -0.41
CA GLY A 219 -18.44 5.09 -0.67
C GLY A 219 -17.73 3.89 -0.05
N THR A 220 -16.49 4.05 0.43
CA THR A 220 -15.74 2.97 1.08
C THR A 220 -16.12 2.80 2.56
N PHE A 221 -16.65 3.83 3.19
CA PHE A 221 -17.17 3.73 4.56
C PHE A 221 -18.59 3.14 4.52
N PRO A 222 -18.84 2.05 5.28
CA PRO A 222 -20.14 1.42 5.39
C PRO A 222 -21.13 2.29 6.17
#